data_3e4e483c82ed156324e01cce3c79bad8
#
_entry.id   3e4e483c82ed156324e01cce3c79bad8
#
_cell.length_a   1.000
_cell.length_b   1.000
_cell.length_c   1.000
_cell.angle_alpha   90.00
_cell.angle_beta   90.00
_cell.angle_gamma   90.00
#
_symmetry.space_group_name_H-M   'P 1'
#
loop_
_entity.id
_entity.type
_entity.pdbx_description
1 polymer ?
#
loop_
_entity_poly.entity_id
_entity_poly.type
_entity_poly.pdbx_seq_one_letter_code
_entity_poly.pdbx_strand_id
1 'polypeptide(L)'
;RFNGFAVEKYFLFSFLISGMIAGLGGSAEILGTQFFLINGYAAGYGFDGVSMALIGQLNPIATMLVAIFFAALRVGSTTMQAATGVPTSVSDIIQALVIVFTVAGLAMVKLPEFRAAIDRAFAKNKEVA
;
A
#
# COMPACT_ATOMS: atom_id res chain seq x y z
N ARG A 1 -16.07 0.15 -25.10
CA ARG A 1 -16.60 -0.61 -26.28
C ARG A 1 -16.21 -0.01 -27.63
N PHE A 2 -15.48 1.10 -27.67
CA PHE A 2 -15.17 1.79 -28.95
C PHE A 2 -14.06 1.14 -29.80
N ASN A 3 -13.30 0.19 -29.29
CA ASN A 3 -12.18 -0.44 -30.04
C ASN A 3 -12.29 -1.98 -30.16
N GLY A 4 -13.48 -2.56 -30.08
CA GLY A 4 -13.65 -4.02 -30.28
C GLY A 4 -13.00 -4.91 -29.22
N PHE A 5 -12.40 -4.33 -28.18
CA PHE A 5 -11.81 -5.09 -27.10
C PHE A 5 -12.88 -5.65 -26.15
N ALA A 6 -12.83 -6.94 -25.89
CA ALA A 6 -13.68 -7.61 -24.92
C ALA A 6 -13.19 -7.27 -23.49
N VAL A 7 -13.58 -6.09 -22.97
CA VAL A 7 -13.18 -5.58 -21.65
C VAL A 7 -13.41 -6.61 -20.55
N GLU A 8 -14.50 -7.37 -20.63
CA GLU A 8 -14.85 -8.43 -19.68
C GLU A 8 -13.78 -9.53 -19.59
N LYS A 9 -13.20 -9.92 -20.73
CA LYS A 9 -12.14 -10.95 -20.77
C LYS A 9 -10.84 -10.46 -20.13
N TYR A 10 -10.45 -9.22 -20.41
CA TYR A 10 -9.25 -8.63 -19.79
C TYR A 10 -9.40 -8.45 -18.28
N PHE A 11 -10.61 -8.04 -17.87
CA PHE A 11 -10.93 -7.90 -16.46
C PHE A 11 -10.86 -9.25 -15.72
N LEU A 12 -11.46 -10.28 -16.31
CA LEU A 12 -11.42 -11.65 -15.78
C LEU A 12 -9.98 -12.18 -15.67
N PHE A 13 -9.18 -12.01 -16.73
CA PHE A 13 -7.77 -12.42 -16.73
C PHE A 13 -6.96 -11.71 -15.66
N SER A 14 -7.16 -10.41 -15.48
CA SER A 14 -6.48 -9.62 -14.46
C SER A 14 -6.78 -10.12 -13.05
N PHE A 15 -8.07 -10.39 -12.76
CA PHE A 15 -8.48 -10.97 -11.47
C PHE A 15 -7.93 -12.37 -11.25
N LEU A 16 -7.89 -13.19 -12.30
CA LEU A 16 -7.39 -14.55 -12.21
C LEU A 16 -5.89 -14.57 -11.88
N ILE A 17 -5.10 -13.75 -12.57
CA ILE A 17 -3.66 -13.62 -12.31
C ILE A 17 -3.41 -13.07 -10.91
N SER A 18 -4.13 -12.01 -10.52
CA SER A 18 -4.03 -11.43 -9.18
C SER A 18 -4.37 -12.44 -8.08
N GLY A 19 -5.45 -13.22 -8.26
CA GLY A 19 -5.86 -14.27 -7.34
C GLY A 19 -4.81 -15.40 -7.24
N MET A 20 -4.18 -15.79 -8.35
CA MET A 20 -3.10 -16.78 -8.34
C MET A 20 -1.89 -16.31 -7.54
N ILE A 21 -1.46 -15.07 -7.75
CA ILE A 21 -0.31 -14.50 -7.01
C ILE A 21 -0.65 -14.36 -5.52
N ALA A 22 -1.85 -13.91 -5.19
CA ALA A 22 -2.32 -13.81 -3.81
C ALA A 22 -2.39 -15.18 -3.12
N GLY A 23 -2.87 -16.22 -3.83
CA GLY A 23 -2.89 -17.59 -3.35
C GLY A 23 -1.50 -18.16 -3.07
N LEU A 24 -0.53 -17.90 -3.95
CA LEU A 24 0.86 -18.29 -3.73
C LEU A 24 1.46 -17.56 -2.52
N GLY A 25 1.19 -16.26 -2.37
CA GLY A 25 1.63 -15.49 -1.21
C GLY A 25 1.04 -16.02 0.10
N GLY A 26 -0.26 -16.30 0.13
CA GLY A 26 -0.93 -16.88 1.30
C GLY A 26 -0.43 -18.28 1.66
N SER A 27 -0.18 -19.13 0.66
CA SER A 27 0.38 -20.47 0.89
C SER A 27 1.81 -20.41 1.43
N ALA A 28 2.64 -19.53 0.91
CA ALA A 28 4.00 -19.32 1.39
C ALA A 28 4.02 -18.85 2.85
N GLU A 29 3.12 -17.95 3.22
CA GLU A 29 2.99 -17.44 4.58
C GLU A 29 2.54 -18.54 5.55
N ILE A 30 1.51 -19.32 5.21
CA ILE A 30 0.98 -20.39 6.06
C ILE A 30 2.01 -21.51 6.23
N LEU A 31 2.64 -21.95 5.14
CA LEU A 31 3.60 -23.05 5.16
C LEU A 31 4.96 -22.62 5.74
N GLY A 32 5.34 -21.37 5.56
CA GLY A 32 6.65 -20.86 6.00
C GLY A 32 6.70 -20.33 7.43
N THR A 33 5.58 -19.77 7.91
CA THR A 33 5.60 -19.01 9.17
C THR A 33 4.64 -19.56 10.22
N GLN A 34 3.41 -19.89 9.84
CA GLN A 34 2.35 -20.18 10.80
C GLN A 34 2.17 -21.67 11.09
N PHE A 35 2.37 -22.55 10.10
CA PHE A 35 2.15 -24.00 10.16
C PHE A 35 0.73 -24.46 10.54
N PHE A 36 -0.19 -23.53 10.84
CA PHE A 36 -1.60 -23.79 11.16
C PHE A 36 -2.48 -22.60 10.77
N LEU A 37 -3.77 -22.88 10.51
CA LEU A 37 -4.76 -21.88 10.13
C LEU A 37 -5.51 -21.37 11.38
N ILE A 38 -5.38 -20.09 11.65
CA ILE A 38 -6.15 -19.39 12.69
C ILE A 38 -7.36 -18.74 12.03
N ASN A 39 -8.51 -18.79 12.67
CA ASN A 39 -9.70 -18.09 12.20
C ASN A 39 -9.44 -16.57 12.19
N GLY A 40 -9.71 -15.91 11.05
CA GLY A 40 -9.44 -14.48 10.88
C GLY A 40 -8.02 -14.12 10.47
N TYR A 41 -7.16 -15.12 10.18
CA TYR A 41 -5.76 -14.91 9.77
C TYR A 41 -5.57 -13.89 8.63
N ALA A 42 -6.41 -13.95 7.61
CA ALA A 42 -6.30 -13.07 6.44
C ALA A 42 -7.06 -11.74 6.60
N ALA A 43 -7.62 -11.45 7.79
CA ALA A 43 -8.37 -10.22 8.00
C ALA A 43 -7.45 -9.00 7.88
N GLY A 44 -7.73 -8.14 6.88
CA GLY A 44 -7.00 -6.90 6.66
C GLY A 44 -5.92 -6.95 5.58
N TYR A 45 -5.31 -8.09 5.26
CA TYR A 45 -4.24 -8.16 4.24
C TYR A 45 -4.67 -7.65 2.86
N GLY A 46 -5.92 -7.89 2.46
CA GLY A 46 -6.45 -7.36 1.21
C GLY A 46 -6.52 -5.83 1.19
N PHE A 47 -6.95 -5.24 2.29
CA PHE A 47 -7.00 -3.78 2.44
C PHE A 47 -5.60 -3.17 2.48
N ASP A 48 -4.67 -3.77 3.18
CA ASP A 48 -3.27 -3.38 3.22
C ASP A 48 -2.65 -3.40 1.81
N GLY A 49 -2.92 -4.45 1.03
CA GLY A 49 -2.45 -4.57 -0.35
C GLY A 49 -2.96 -3.45 -1.26
N VAL A 50 -4.24 -3.07 -1.16
CA VAL A 50 -4.80 -1.94 -1.89
C VAL A 50 -4.13 -0.63 -1.47
N SER A 51 -3.92 -0.44 -0.17
CA SER A 51 -3.27 0.75 0.36
C SER A 51 -1.83 0.90 -0.14
N MET A 52 -1.06 -0.20 -0.14
CA MET A 52 0.31 -0.23 -0.67
C MET A 52 0.34 0.06 -2.17
N ALA A 53 -0.62 -0.45 -2.94
CA ALA A 53 -0.73 -0.17 -4.38
C ALA A 53 -1.04 1.31 -4.66
N LEU A 54 -1.88 1.93 -3.85
CA LEU A 54 -2.18 3.36 -3.94
C LEU A 54 -0.97 4.23 -3.61
N ILE A 55 -0.22 3.89 -2.55
CA ILE A 55 1.02 4.58 -2.19
C ILE A 55 2.06 4.43 -3.30
N GLY A 56 2.20 3.24 -3.86
CA GLY A 56 3.09 2.94 -4.99
C GLY A 56 2.62 3.53 -6.32
N GLN A 57 1.47 4.24 -6.36
CA GLN A 57 0.87 4.83 -7.56
C GLN A 57 0.68 3.82 -8.70
N LEU A 58 0.33 2.58 -8.36
CA LEU A 58 0.17 1.46 -9.30
C LEU A 58 1.44 1.13 -10.10
N ASN A 59 2.60 1.62 -9.67
CA ASN A 59 3.88 1.24 -10.24
C ASN A 59 4.39 -0.02 -9.53
N PRO A 60 4.65 -1.13 -10.23
CA PRO A 60 5.03 -2.40 -9.62
C PRO A 60 6.28 -2.30 -8.74
N ILE A 61 7.30 -1.59 -9.19
CA ILE A 61 8.57 -1.44 -8.45
C ILE A 61 8.38 -0.60 -7.20
N ALA A 62 7.66 0.52 -7.29
CA ALA A 62 7.36 1.36 -6.14
C ALA A 62 6.48 0.63 -5.13
N THR A 63 5.47 -0.10 -5.59
CA THR A 63 4.60 -0.92 -4.73
C THR A 63 5.39 -2.00 -4.01
N MET A 64 6.35 -2.64 -4.67
CA MET A 64 7.24 -3.63 -4.05
C MET A 64 8.07 -3.03 -2.91
N LEU A 65 8.66 -1.85 -3.11
CA LEU A 65 9.44 -1.17 -2.06
C LEU A 65 8.55 -0.78 -0.87
N VAL A 66 7.37 -0.26 -1.14
CA VAL A 66 6.38 0.08 -0.11
C VAL A 66 5.96 -1.19 0.66
N ALA A 67 5.70 -2.29 -0.04
CA ALA A 67 5.33 -3.56 0.59
C ALA A 67 6.43 -4.10 1.52
N ILE A 68 7.70 -4.02 1.13
CA ILE A 68 8.84 -4.40 1.97
C ILE A 68 8.89 -3.53 3.23
N PHE A 69 8.70 -2.23 3.10
CA PHE A 69 8.68 -1.30 4.24
C PHE A 69 7.54 -1.64 5.22
N PHE A 70 6.33 -1.87 4.72
CA PHE A 70 5.19 -2.24 5.55
C PHE A 70 5.37 -3.63 6.21
N ALA A 71 5.95 -4.59 5.49
CA ALA A 71 6.29 -5.89 6.06
C ALA A 71 7.28 -5.76 7.22
N ALA A 72 8.32 -4.93 7.07
CA ALA A 72 9.27 -4.65 8.14
C ALA A 72 8.61 -4.02 9.38
N LEU A 73 7.70 -3.06 9.17
CA LEU A 73 6.91 -2.46 10.27
C LEU A 73 6.07 -3.52 10.98
N ARG A 74 5.43 -4.42 10.24
CA ARG A 74 4.56 -5.46 10.80
C ARG A 74 5.35 -6.48 11.61
N VAL A 75 6.48 -6.96 11.10
CA VAL A 75 7.38 -7.86 11.83
C VAL A 75 7.96 -7.17 13.06
N GLY A 76 8.38 -5.91 12.95
CA GLY A 76 8.84 -5.13 14.08
C GLY A 76 7.79 -4.96 15.17
N SER A 77 6.53 -4.74 14.77
CA SER A 77 5.39 -4.63 15.68
C SER A 77 5.13 -5.90 16.49
N THR A 78 5.13 -7.06 15.83
CA THR A 78 4.92 -8.34 16.50
C THR A 78 6.07 -8.66 17.47
N THR A 79 7.30 -8.34 17.09
CA THR A 79 8.48 -8.48 17.96
C THR A 79 8.41 -7.55 19.16
N MET A 80 7.98 -6.30 18.97
CA MET A 80 7.77 -5.34 20.06
C MET A 80 6.67 -5.81 21.01
N GLN A 81 5.57 -6.33 20.50
CA GLN A 81 4.51 -6.89 21.32
C GLN A 81 5.02 -8.05 22.19
N ALA A 82 5.83 -8.94 21.63
CA ALA A 82 6.40 -10.07 22.37
C ALA A 82 7.38 -9.62 23.48
N ALA A 83 8.13 -8.54 23.23
CA ALA A 83 9.16 -8.05 24.16
C ALA A 83 8.60 -7.13 25.26
N THR A 84 7.63 -6.28 24.94
CA THR A 84 7.18 -5.18 25.83
C THR A 84 5.69 -5.30 26.22
N GLY A 85 4.93 -6.22 25.62
CA GLY A 85 3.49 -6.36 25.86
C GLY A 85 2.65 -5.25 25.22
N VAL A 86 3.24 -4.33 24.44
CA VAL A 86 2.51 -3.27 23.75
C VAL A 86 1.69 -3.89 22.61
N PRO A 87 0.36 -3.65 22.55
CA PRO A 87 -0.49 -4.25 21.51
C PRO A 87 -0.07 -3.81 20.10
N THR A 88 -0.15 -4.71 19.12
CA THR A 88 0.10 -4.42 17.69
C THR A 88 -0.79 -3.33 17.13
N SER A 89 -1.94 -3.08 17.74
CA SER A 89 -2.88 -2.01 17.37
C SER A 89 -2.23 -0.62 17.32
N VAL A 90 -1.18 -0.37 18.11
CA VAL A 90 -0.42 0.89 18.04
C VAL A 90 0.27 1.05 16.68
N SER A 91 0.86 -0.04 16.18
CA SER A 91 1.49 -0.04 14.85
C SER A 91 0.46 0.09 13.73
N ASP A 92 -0.72 -0.51 13.89
CA ASP A 92 -1.81 -0.39 12.92
C ASP A 92 -2.29 1.06 12.80
N ILE A 93 -2.35 1.79 13.93
CA ILE A 93 -2.69 3.23 13.94
C ILE A 93 -1.60 4.04 13.23
N ILE A 94 -0.33 3.79 13.51
CA ILE A 94 0.79 4.47 12.85
C ILE A 94 0.75 4.21 11.34
N GLN A 95 0.52 2.96 10.95
CA GLN A 95 0.41 2.55 9.55
C GLN A 95 -0.75 3.26 8.84
N ALA A 96 -1.93 3.30 9.46
CA ALA A 96 -3.09 4.01 8.92
C ALA A 96 -2.80 5.50 8.74
N LEU A 97 -2.12 6.11 9.68
CA LEU A 97 -1.75 7.53 9.64
C LEU A 97 -0.75 7.80 8.50
N VAL A 98 0.25 6.95 8.32
CA VAL A 98 1.20 7.02 7.20
C VAL A 98 0.47 6.91 5.86
N ILE A 99 -0.48 5.97 5.73
CA ILE A 99 -1.29 5.80 4.51
C ILE A 99 -2.07 7.08 4.21
N VAL A 100 -2.80 7.61 5.19
CA VAL A 100 -3.62 8.82 5.02
C VAL A 100 -2.76 10.01 4.60
N PHE A 101 -1.64 10.26 5.28
CA PHE A 101 -0.76 11.37 4.93
C PHE A 101 -0.11 11.20 3.55
N THR A 102 0.29 9.98 3.19
CA THR A 102 0.90 9.71 1.90
C THR A 102 -0.10 9.90 0.77
N VAL A 103 -1.31 9.35 0.90
CA VAL A 103 -2.38 9.48 -0.10
C VAL A 103 -2.82 10.94 -0.22
N ALA A 104 -2.99 11.64 0.91
CA ALA A 104 -3.33 13.07 0.90
C ALA A 104 -2.24 13.91 0.24
N GLY A 105 -0.97 13.67 0.55
CA GLY A 105 0.17 14.34 -0.07
C GLY A 105 0.25 14.12 -1.57
N LEU A 106 0.06 12.87 -2.01
CA LEU A 106 0.03 12.54 -3.44
C LEU A 106 -1.15 13.18 -4.17
N ALA A 107 -2.33 13.25 -3.54
CA ALA A 107 -3.49 13.91 -4.10
C ALA A 107 -3.24 15.41 -4.27
N MET A 108 -2.64 16.05 -3.27
CA MET A 108 -2.28 17.47 -3.33
C MET A 108 -1.27 17.78 -4.46
N VAL A 109 -0.25 16.95 -4.61
CA VAL A 109 0.78 17.13 -5.67
C VAL A 109 0.19 16.94 -7.08
N LYS A 110 -0.87 16.14 -7.23
CA LYS A 110 -1.54 15.90 -8.52
C LYS A 110 -2.55 16.98 -8.91
N LEU A 111 -3.01 17.80 -7.97
CA LEU A 111 -3.91 18.93 -8.26
C LEU A 111 -3.13 20.06 -8.97
N PRO A 112 -3.55 20.47 -10.20
CA PRO A 112 -2.83 21.49 -10.96
C PRO A 112 -2.82 22.84 -10.26
N GLU A 113 -3.83 23.16 -9.46
CA GLU A 113 -3.92 24.40 -8.67
C GLU A 113 -2.85 24.45 -7.56
N PHE A 114 -2.55 23.32 -6.96
CA PHE A 114 -1.53 23.24 -5.91
C PHE A 114 -0.11 23.36 -6.48
N ARG A 115 0.14 22.78 -7.66
CA ARG A 115 1.39 22.98 -8.40
C ARG A 115 1.61 24.45 -8.74
N ALA A 116 0.60 25.11 -9.26
CA ALA A 116 0.66 26.54 -9.56
C ALA A 116 0.90 27.41 -8.33
N ALA A 117 0.37 27.02 -7.17
CA ALA A 117 0.61 27.72 -5.90
C ALA A 117 2.05 27.51 -5.40
N ILE A 118 2.59 26.31 -5.50
CA ILE A 118 3.98 25.99 -5.15
C ILE A 118 4.94 26.74 -6.07
N ASP A 119 4.69 26.70 -7.39
CA ASP A 119 5.55 27.39 -8.37
C ASP A 119 5.56 28.91 -8.15
N ARG A 120 4.41 29.51 -7.78
CA ARG A 120 4.34 30.94 -7.39
C ARG A 120 5.11 31.25 -6.11
N ALA A 121 5.06 30.34 -5.11
CA ALA A 121 5.81 30.50 -3.87
C ALA A 121 7.33 30.43 -4.09
N PHE A 122 7.77 29.50 -4.94
CA PHE A 122 9.19 29.38 -5.30
C PHE A 122 9.69 30.48 -6.24
N ALA A 123 8.84 30.96 -7.16
CA ALA A 123 9.18 32.09 -8.03
C ALA A 123 9.38 33.39 -7.22
N LYS A 124 8.50 33.64 -6.25
CA LYS A 124 8.61 34.82 -5.37
C LYS A 124 9.87 34.80 -4.50
N ASN A 125 10.39 33.62 -4.16
CA ASN A 125 11.62 33.51 -3.37
C ASN A 125 12.90 33.73 -4.22
N LYS A 126 12.81 33.60 -5.56
CA LYS A 126 13.90 33.91 -6.50
C LYS A 126 14.01 35.37 -6.86
N GLU A 127 12.94 36.16 -6.68
CA GLU A 127 12.98 37.61 -6.93
C GLU A 127 13.49 38.42 -5.71
N VAL A 128 13.62 37.80 -4.54
CA VAL A 128 14.07 38.45 -3.30
C VAL A 128 15.54 38.11 -2.97
N ALA A 129 16.18 37.22 -3.74
CA ALA A 129 17.60 36.86 -3.63
C ALA A 129 18.43 37.41 -4.76
#